data_1c0c4234ed44a5c50b9ae8b428580f27
#
_entry.id   1c0c4234ed44a5c50b9ae8b428580f27
#
_cell.length_a   1.000
_cell.length_b   1.000
_cell.length_c   1.000
_cell.angle_alpha   90.00
_cell.angle_beta   90.00
_cell.angle_gamma   90.00
#
_symmetry.space_group_name_H-M   'P 1'
#
loop_
_entity.id
_entity.type
_entity.pdbx_description
1 polymer ?
#
loop_
_entity_poly.entity_id
_entity_poly.type
_entity_poly.pdbx_seq_one_letter_code
_entity_poly.pdbx_strand_id
1 'polypeptide(L)'
;MKKTIKFMMAALPLFAVACNDNIPAPGTVNNAKVENVIFDETLTDVLEIVVGKTFSVPEHVSVLPEDATNTAQRYESSNPSVADVSEKGLLTAVGVGDCSITVYAGTEGVCSDFQVKVLPVPDIEISNIVFVGLAEEYRLLDGMTVTIDLNTKISVMPENYSEKIVFTSSAEDVATVDGKGVLTIRGKGEADITAAAANHPEIKAVSHLKVTALEETEWDRSSWTMTCSQDPLPNTGGRNNSLTAMLDGKPIVNRLGKNDDAHTNGTAFCIDVPGRNSLSGLKTDEQKNSHEISFTIDMKESLPVNYFRISNISDNKDDVVVRFRGFTEISGSNDGETFTVIVQNLDFTDKQNVKVSNTPTYNRETGKIGIKFSQYRYLKFMMRGLSCYGPLGKTGGTAQIEEFYLGYSKDIDNVE
;
A
#
# COMPACT_ATOMS: atom_id res chain seq x y z
N MET A 1 -8.87 -29.81 -26.89
CA MET A 1 -9.69 -30.01 -28.11
C MET A 1 -10.28 -28.66 -28.48
N LYS A 2 -9.82 -28.06 -29.57
CA LYS A 2 -10.28 -26.74 -30.04
C LYS A 2 -11.59 -26.94 -30.80
N LYS A 3 -12.70 -26.33 -30.34
CA LYS A 3 -13.94 -26.23 -31.10
C LYS A 3 -13.91 -24.99 -31.98
N THR A 4 -13.84 -25.20 -33.26
CA THR A 4 -13.91 -24.17 -34.29
C THR A 4 -15.38 -23.84 -34.55
N ILE A 5 -15.78 -22.59 -34.29
CA ILE A 5 -17.09 -22.07 -34.67
C ILE A 5 -17.01 -21.62 -36.13
N LYS A 6 -17.79 -22.26 -37.00
CA LYS A 6 -17.98 -21.84 -38.38
C LYS A 6 -19.02 -20.73 -38.46
N PHE A 7 -18.60 -19.54 -38.87
CA PHE A 7 -19.51 -18.50 -39.34
C PHE A 7 -20.10 -18.91 -40.71
N MET A 8 -21.41 -18.98 -40.74
CA MET A 8 -22.15 -19.20 -42.00
C MET A 8 -22.59 -17.80 -42.49
N MET A 9 -21.87 -17.32 -43.55
CA MET A 9 -22.26 -16.11 -44.24
C MET A 9 -23.49 -16.43 -45.12
N ALA A 10 -24.64 -15.89 -44.80
CA ALA A 10 -25.81 -15.89 -45.70
C ALA A 10 -25.66 -14.71 -46.68
N ALA A 11 -25.55 -15.06 -47.95
CA ALA A 11 -25.53 -14.05 -49.02
C ALA A 11 -26.92 -13.48 -49.22
N LEU A 12 -27.07 -12.14 -49.07
CA LEU A 12 -28.24 -11.41 -49.51
C LEU A 12 -28.25 -11.31 -51.03
N PRO A 13 -29.39 -11.54 -51.69
CA PRO A 13 -29.55 -11.21 -53.11
C PRO A 13 -29.70 -9.70 -53.34
N LEU A 14 -28.88 -9.14 -54.20
CA LEU A 14 -29.08 -7.78 -54.75
C LEU A 14 -30.36 -7.76 -55.56
N PHE A 15 -31.38 -7.06 -55.07
CA PHE A 15 -32.49 -6.60 -55.89
C PHE A 15 -32.19 -5.21 -56.47
N ALA A 16 -32.11 -5.16 -57.78
CA ALA A 16 -32.05 -3.89 -58.49
C ALA A 16 -33.42 -3.18 -58.34
N VAL A 17 -33.42 -2.07 -57.60
CA VAL A 17 -34.61 -1.21 -57.54
C VAL A 17 -34.62 -0.30 -58.77
N ALA A 18 -35.61 -0.52 -59.63
CA ALA A 18 -35.98 0.44 -60.68
C ALA A 18 -36.53 1.71 -60.01
N CYS A 19 -36.01 2.87 -60.38
CA CYS A 19 -36.54 4.16 -59.97
C CYS A 19 -38.00 4.26 -60.41
N ASN A 20 -38.90 4.35 -59.44
CA ASN A 20 -40.24 4.82 -59.68
C ASN A 20 -40.39 6.08 -58.81
N ASP A 21 -40.47 7.22 -59.50
CA ASP A 21 -40.70 8.56 -58.95
C ASP A 21 -42.12 8.66 -58.36
N ASN A 22 -42.34 8.13 -57.16
CA ASN A 22 -43.43 8.53 -56.30
C ASN A 22 -42.90 9.13 -55.05
N ILE A 23 -42.63 10.42 -55.05
CA ILE A 23 -42.43 11.21 -53.85
C ILE A 23 -43.77 11.21 -53.11
N PRO A 24 -43.91 10.59 -51.94
CA PRO A 24 -45.13 10.74 -51.13
C PRO A 24 -45.26 12.19 -50.71
N ALA A 25 -46.48 12.73 -50.81
CA ALA A 25 -46.82 14.08 -50.35
C ALA A 25 -46.33 14.25 -48.87
N PRO A 26 -45.74 15.41 -48.50
CA PRO A 26 -45.36 15.68 -47.14
C PRO A 26 -46.63 15.80 -46.30
N GLY A 27 -46.89 14.82 -45.43
CA GLY A 27 -47.99 14.91 -44.48
C GLY A 27 -48.65 13.63 -43.98
N THR A 28 -48.26 12.43 -44.38
CA THR A 28 -48.76 11.22 -43.70
C THR A 28 -47.80 10.89 -42.56
N VAL A 29 -48.08 11.43 -41.39
CA VAL A 29 -47.51 10.89 -40.14
C VAL A 29 -48.04 9.45 -40.05
N ASN A 30 -47.16 8.50 -40.23
CA ASN A 30 -47.49 7.10 -40.03
C ASN A 30 -47.69 6.91 -38.52
N ASN A 31 -48.95 6.92 -38.06
CA ASN A 31 -49.32 6.70 -36.65
C ASN A 31 -49.44 5.20 -36.37
N ALA A 32 -48.46 4.41 -36.75
CA ALA A 32 -48.44 3.01 -36.39
C ALA A 32 -48.40 2.89 -34.86
N LYS A 33 -49.36 2.17 -34.32
CA LYS A 33 -49.47 1.89 -32.89
C LYS A 33 -48.70 0.62 -32.57
N VAL A 34 -48.26 0.49 -31.32
CA VAL A 34 -47.69 -0.77 -30.81
C VAL A 34 -48.78 -1.84 -30.85
N GLU A 35 -48.48 -2.98 -31.46
CA GLU A 35 -49.34 -4.14 -31.54
C GLU A 35 -48.84 -5.29 -30.71
N ASN A 36 -47.52 -5.46 -30.57
CA ASN A 36 -46.91 -6.54 -29.83
C ASN A 36 -45.61 -6.09 -29.12
N VAL A 37 -45.36 -6.74 -27.98
CA VAL A 37 -44.08 -6.78 -27.27
C VAL A 37 -43.52 -8.18 -27.40
N ILE A 38 -42.34 -8.33 -27.97
CA ILE A 38 -41.72 -9.63 -28.23
C ILE A 38 -40.38 -9.72 -27.45
N PHE A 39 -40.13 -10.86 -26.87
CA PHE A 39 -38.88 -11.21 -26.20
C PHE A 39 -37.98 -12.02 -27.13
N ASP A 40 -36.68 -11.85 -26.99
CA ASP A 40 -35.70 -12.72 -27.64
C ASP A 40 -35.58 -14.07 -26.94
N GLU A 41 -34.68 -14.93 -27.42
CA GLU A 41 -34.45 -16.28 -26.89
C GLU A 41 -34.08 -16.28 -25.38
N THR A 42 -33.53 -15.18 -24.86
CA THR A 42 -33.10 -15.08 -23.46
C THR A 42 -34.30 -14.99 -22.50
N LEU A 43 -35.40 -14.38 -22.92
CA LEU A 43 -36.58 -14.13 -22.12
C LEU A 43 -37.79 -14.99 -22.52
N THR A 44 -37.68 -15.83 -23.55
CA THR A 44 -38.75 -16.81 -23.92
C THR A 44 -38.86 -17.96 -22.95
N ASP A 45 -37.75 -18.30 -22.31
CA ASP A 45 -37.72 -19.26 -21.20
C ASP A 45 -37.70 -18.53 -19.85
N VAL A 46 -37.64 -19.27 -18.75
CA VAL A 46 -37.51 -18.71 -17.40
C VAL A 46 -36.13 -18.08 -17.27
N LEU A 47 -36.05 -16.77 -16.99
CA LEU A 47 -34.81 -16.10 -16.67
C LEU A 47 -34.31 -16.53 -15.30
N GLU A 48 -33.27 -17.37 -15.25
CA GLU A 48 -32.61 -17.74 -13.98
C GLU A 48 -31.51 -16.73 -13.64
N ILE A 49 -31.60 -16.11 -12.48
CA ILE A 49 -30.64 -15.09 -11.99
C ILE A 49 -30.36 -15.31 -10.51
N VAL A 50 -29.12 -15.07 -10.10
CA VAL A 50 -28.70 -15.24 -8.69
C VAL A 50 -28.96 -13.95 -7.89
N VAL A 51 -29.37 -14.04 -6.65
CA VAL A 51 -29.57 -12.91 -5.72
C VAL A 51 -28.38 -11.94 -5.79
N GLY A 52 -28.69 -10.63 -5.90
CA GLY A 52 -27.72 -9.55 -5.99
C GLY A 52 -27.19 -9.27 -7.40
N LYS A 53 -27.59 -10.06 -8.41
CA LYS A 53 -27.25 -9.80 -9.82
C LYS A 53 -28.31 -8.92 -10.49
N THR A 54 -27.90 -8.25 -11.55
CA THR A 54 -28.75 -7.39 -12.35
C THR A 54 -28.80 -7.87 -13.81
N PHE A 55 -29.92 -7.53 -14.51
CA PHE A 55 -30.15 -7.89 -15.88
C PHE A 55 -30.82 -6.71 -16.61
N SER A 56 -30.39 -6.41 -17.83
CA SER A 56 -30.94 -5.30 -18.66
C SER A 56 -32.08 -5.84 -19.53
N VAL A 57 -33.32 -5.64 -19.13
CA VAL A 57 -34.49 -6.12 -19.85
C VAL A 57 -34.64 -5.43 -21.24
N PRO A 58 -34.40 -4.12 -21.42
CA PRO A 58 -34.60 -3.45 -22.72
C PRO A 58 -33.77 -4.03 -23.87
N GLU A 59 -32.62 -4.65 -23.58
CA GLU A 59 -31.75 -5.22 -24.59
C GLU A 59 -32.31 -6.50 -25.23
N HIS A 60 -33.35 -7.06 -24.63
CA HIS A 60 -33.99 -8.33 -24.98
C HIS A 60 -35.46 -8.18 -25.39
N VAL A 61 -35.93 -6.90 -25.58
CA VAL A 61 -37.31 -6.58 -25.90
C VAL A 61 -37.38 -5.89 -27.25
N SER A 62 -38.26 -6.39 -28.11
CA SER A 62 -38.62 -5.75 -29.39
C SER A 62 -40.08 -5.34 -29.38
N VAL A 63 -40.36 -4.20 -29.94
CA VAL A 63 -41.74 -3.66 -30.09
C VAL A 63 -42.13 -3.68 -31.56
N LEU A 64 -43.32 -4.22 -31.85
CA LEU A 64 -43.81 -4.30 -33.22
C LEU A 64 -45.10 -3.51 -33.38
N PRO A 65 -45.36 -2.95 -34.61
CA PRO A 65 -44.45 -2.94 -35.75
C PRO A 65 -43.24 -2.01 -35.48
N GLU A 66 -42.12 -2.20 -36.21
CA GLU A 66 -40.86 -1.44 -36.02
C GLU A 66 -41.02 0.07 -36.29
N ASP A 67 -42.01 0.45 -37.08
CA ASP A 67 -42.35 1.84 -37.40
C ASP A 67 -43.36 2.47 -36.43
N ALA A 68 -43.65 1.82 -35.28
CA ALA A 68 -44.51 2.38 -34.25
C ALA A 68 -43.97 3.73 -33.72
N THR A 69 -44.86 4.72 -33.61
CA THR A 69 -44.47 6.10 -33.28
C THR A 69 -44.20 6.36 -31.80
N ASN A 70 -44.69 5.50 -30.93
CA ASN A 70 -44.46 5.57 -29.49
C ASN A 70 -44.13 4.17 -28.93
N THR A 71 -42.86 3.93 -28.69
CA THR A 71 -42.36 2.65 -28.23
C THR A 71 -41.86 2.70 -26.77
N ALA A 72 -42.21 3.78 -26.03
CA ALA A 72 -41.80 3.93 -24.64
C ALA A 72 -42.24 2.70 -23.81
N GLN A 73 -41.30 2.14 -23.04
CA GLN A 73 -41.50 0.94 -22.26
C GLN A 73 -41.68 1.30 -20.79
N ARG A 74 -42.48 0.51 -20.06
CA ARG A 74 -42.70 0.54 -18.63
C ARG A 74 -42.66 -0.89 -18.13
N TYR A 75 -42.10 -1.07 -16.96
CA TYR A 75 -41.82 -2.39 -16.38
C TYR A 75 -42.52 -2.53 -15.04
N GLU A 76 -43.05 -3.69 -14.76
CA GLU A 76 -43.68 -4.03 -13.47
C GLU A 76 -43.27 -5.44 -13.05
N SER A 77 -42.89 -5.59 -11.77
CA SER A 77 -42.66 -6.88 -11.14
C SER A 77 -43.88 -7.32 -10.39
N SER A 78 -44.28 -8.59 -10.54
CA SER A 78 -45.35 -9.21 -9.72
C SER A 78 -44.94 -9.38 -8.25
N ASN A 79 -43.63 -9.39 -7.96
CA ASN A 79 -43.10 -9.49 -6.60
C ASN A 79 -41.73 -8.77 -6.50
N PRO A 80 -41.71 -7.47 -6.18
CA PRO A 80 -40.45 -6.70 -6.06
C PRO A 80 -39.51 -7.20 -4.95
N SER A 81 -40.01 -8.01 -3.99
CA SER A 81 -39.14 -8.61 -2.97
C SER A 81 -38.35 -9.82 -3.49
N VAL A 82 -38.72 -10.37 -4.65
CA VAL A 82 -37.97 -11.41 -5.37
C VAL A 82 -37.11 -10.80 -6.43
N ALA A 83 -37.71 -10.02 -7.36
CA ALA A 83 -36.96 -9.27 -8.33
C ALA A 83 -37.60 -7.89 -8.54
N ASP A 84 -36.85 -6.83 -8.36
CA ASP A 84 -37.29 -5.46 -8.61
C ASP A 84 -36.81 -4.99 -9.99
N VAL A 85 -37.61 -4.14 -10.66
CA VAL A 85 -37.27 -3.62 -11.96
C VAL A 85 -37.42 -2.10 -11.96
N SER A 86 -36.37 -1.38 -12.36
CA SER A 86 -36.37 0.06 -12.42
C SER A 86 -37.19 0.58 -13.61
N GLU A 87 -37.52 1.87 -13.60
CA GLU A 87 -38.17 2.57 -14.75
C GLU A 87 -37.39 2.43 -16.05
N LYS A 88 -36.07 2.21 -15.97
CA LYS A 88 -35.20 2.01 -17.14
C LYS A 88 -35.06 0.53 -17.55
N GLY A 89 -35.80 -0.38 -16.92
CA GLY A 89 -35.77 -1.80 -17.24
C GLY A 89 -34.55 -2.54 -16.70
N LEU A 90 -33.82 -1.97 -15.74
CA LEU A 90 -32.78 -2.71 -15.01
C LEU A 90 -33.46 -3.57 -13.94
N LEU A 91 -33.46 -4.89 -14.13
CA LEU A 91 -33.91 -5.86 -13.18
C LEU A 91 -32.82 -6.14 -12.16
N THR A 92 -33.20 -6.19 -10.88
CA THR A 92 -32.32 -6.54 -9.75
C THR A 92 -32.90 -7.73 -9.01
N ALA A 93 -32.15 -8.82 -8.88
CA ALA A 93 -32.54 -9.98 -8.09
C ALA A 93 -32.38 -9.67 -6.59
N VAL A 94 -33.48 -9.60 -5.85
CA VAL A 94 -33.54 -9.14 -4.45
C VAL A 94 -33.57 -10.33 -3.48
N GLY A 95 -34.43 -11.29 -3.73
CA GLY A 95 -34.61 -12.45 -2.85
C GLY A 95 -34.96 -13.72 -3.63
N VAL A 96 -34.63 -14.87 -3.05
CA VAL A 96 -34.90 -16.20 -3.66
C VAL A 96 -36.39 -16.40 -3.88
N GLY A 97 -36.79 -16.86 -5.06
CA GLY A 97 -38.19 -17.17 -5.39
C GLY A 97 -38.48 -17.00 -6.87
N ASP A 98 -39.75 -17.06 -7.20
CA ASP A 98 -40.25 -16.90 -8.56
C ASP A 98 -41.14 -15.65 -8.64
N CYS A 99 -41.04 -14.93 -9.75
CA CYS A 99 -41.90 -13.81 -10.08
C CYS A 99 -42.02 -13.67 -11.59
N SER A 100 -42.96 -12.83 -12.06
CA SER A 100 -43.04 -12.42 -13.46
C SER A 100 -42.72 -10.94 -13.58
N ILE A 101 -42.10 -10.56 -14.70
CA ILE A 101 -41.88 -9.17 -15.10
C ILE A 101 -42.78 -8.89 -16.32
N THR A 102 -43.62 -7.89 -16.19
CA THR A 102 -44.50 -7.43 -17.29
C THR A 102 -43.87 -6.21 -17.92
N VAL A 103 -43.70 -6.24 -19.24
CA VAL A 103 -43.22 -5.12 -20.08
C VAL A 103 -44.39 -4.56 -20.83
N TYR A 104 -44.68 -3.31 -20.57
CA TYR A 104 -45.70 -2.53 -21.31
C TYR A 104 -45.02 -1.66 -22.33
N ALA A 105 -45.61 -1.51 -23.50
CA ALA A 105 -45.11 -0.59 -24.51
C ALA A 105 -46.27 0.22 -25.13
N GLY A 106 -45.96 1.44 -25.54
CA GLY A 106 -46.93 2.35 -26.17
C GLY A 106 -47.89 2.98 -25.19
N THR A 107 -48.82 3.79 -25.73
CA THR A 107 -49.87 4.50 -24.95
C THR A 107 -51.08 3.64 -24.64
N GLU A 108 -51.30 2.56 -25.36
CA GLU A 108 -52.44 1.66 -25.19
C GLU A 108 -52.15 0.50 -24.23
N GLY A 109 -50.94 0.42 -23.68
CA GLY A 109 -50.58 -0.54 -22.68
C GLY A 109 -50.50 -2.00 -23.19
N VAL A 110 -50.09 -2.16 -24.43
CA VAL A 110 -49.74 -3.50 -24.97
C VAL A 110 -48.63 -4.08 -24.13
N CYS A 111 -48.79 -5.29 -23.65
CA CYS A 111 -47.83 -5.89 -22.76
C CYS A 111 -47.55 -7.37 -23.05
N SER A 112 -46.41 -7.82 -22.57
CA SER A 112 -46.02 -9.21 -22.51
C SER A 112 -45.28 -9.45 -21.20
N ASP A 113 -45.29 -10.68 -20.69
CA ASP A 113 -44.58 -11.02 -19.46
C ASP A 113 -43.67 -12.20 -19.68
N PHE A 114 -42.61 -12.23 -18.87
CA PHE A 114 -41.67 -13.35 -18.79
C PHE A 114 -41.47 -13.78 -17.32
N GLN A 115 -41.07 -15.01 -17.14
CA GLN A 115 -40.84 -15.59 -15.81
C GLN A 115 -39.41 -15.38 -15.36
N VAL A 116 -39.25 -15.03 -14.08
CA VAL A 116 -37.96 -14.86 -13.45
C VAL A 116 -37.88 -15.80 -12.25
N LYS A 117 -36.80 -16.56 -12.17
CA LYS A 117 -36.48 -17.40 -11.02
C LYS A 117 -35.18 -16.93 -10.40
N VAL A 118 -35.29 -16.40 -9.20
CA VAL A 118 -34.11 -15.92 -8.47
C VAL A 118 -33.57 -17.08 -7.62
N LEU A 119 -32.35 -17.48 -7.94
CA LEU A 119 -31.64 -18.56 -7.26
C LEU A 119 -30.84 -18.01 -6.07
N PRO A 120 -30.64 -18.81 -5.02
CA PRO A 120 -29.74 -18.44 -3.94
C PRO A 120 -28.31 -18.26 -4.48
N VAL A 121 -27.54 -17.46 -3.79
CA VAL A 121 -26.08 -17.45 -4.03
C VAL A 121 -25.59 -18.88 -3.77
N PRO A 122 -24.86 -19.50 -4.71
CA PRO A 122 -24.31 -20.83 -4.50
C PRO A 122 -23.46 -20.86 -3.23
N ASP A 123 -23.71 -21.81 -2.37
CA ASP A 123 -22.85 -22.06 -1.21
C ASP A 123 -21.59 -22.78 -1.70
N ILE A 124 -20.53 -22.02 -1.85
CA ILE A 124 -19.24 -22.53 -2.33
C ILE A 124 -18.38 -22.78 -1.10
N GLU A 125 -18.21 -24.04 -0.77
CA GLU A 125 -17.45 -24.49 0.38
C GLU A 125 -15.96 -24.18 0.23
N ILE A 126 -15.32 -23.87 1.35
CA ILE A 126 -13.87 -23.72 1.43
C ILE A 126 -13.24 -25.11 1.39
N SER A 127 -12.23 -25.30 0.55
CA SER A 127 -11.47 -26.54 0.45
C SER A 127 -10.07 -26.46 1.07
N ASN A 128 -9.53 -25.26 1.19
CA ASN A 128 -8.22 -25.02 1.80
C ASN A 128 -8.07 -23.59 2.30
N ILE A 129 -7.35 -23.43 3.41
CA ILE A 129 -6.94 -22.14 3.98
C ILE A 129 -5.45 -22.21 4.29
N VAL A 130 -4.69 -21.17 3.97
CA VAL A 130 -3.28 -21.02 4.37
C VAL A 130 -2.99 -19.58 4.81
N PHE A 131 -2.17 -19.41 5.84
CA PHE A 131 -1.64 -18.10 6.18
C PHE A 131 -0.55 -17.68 5.20
N VAL A 132 -0.55 -16.40 4.81
CA VAL A 132 0.43 -15.81 3.88
C VAL A 132 0.95 -14.51 4.47
N GLY A 133 2.25 -14.48 4.77
CA GLY A 133 2.92 -13.26 5.24
C GLY A 133 2.47 -12.78 6.62
N LEU A 134 1.93 -13.66 7.46
CA LEU A 134 1.81 -13.41 8.89
C LEU A 134 3.16 -13.75 9.53
N ALA A 135 3.77 -12.78 10.23
CA ALA A 135 5.03 -13.03 10.93
C ALA A 135 4.79 -13.91 12.17
N GLU A 136 5.72 -14.79 12.45
CA GLU A 136 5.66 -15.71 13.60
C GLU A 136 6.26 -15.11 14.87
N GLU A 137 7.14 -14.11 14.74
CA GLU A 137 7.79 -13.47 15.89
C GLU A 137 7.47 -11.97 15.94
N TYR A 138 7.10 -11.50 17.14
CA TYR A 138 6.89 -10.08 17.44
C TYR A 138 7.66 -9.66 18.68
N ARG A 139 8.15 -8.44 18.67
CA ARG A 139 8.82 -7.82 19.80
C ARG A 139 8.04 -6.58 20.21
N LEU A 140 7.46 -6.58 21.39
CA LEU A 140 6.60 -5.49 21.87
C LEU A 140 7.20 -4.75 23.04
N LEU A 141 7.03 -3.45 23.04
CA LEU A 141 7.15 -2.65 24.25
C LEU A 141 6.01 -2.96 25.22
N ASP A 142 6.28 -2.83 26.52
CA ASP A 142 5.22 -2.91 27.52
C ASP A 142 4.13 -1.85 27.23
N GLY A 143 2.89 -2.31 27.15
CA GLY A 143 1.74 -1.45 26.86
C GLY A 143 1.49 -1.13 25.39
N MET A 144 2.39 -1.55 24.48
CA MET A 144 2.14 -1.44 23.05
C MET A 144 1.31 -2.61 22.53
N THR A 145 0.54 -2.29 21.47
CA THR A 145 -0.24 -3.28 20.73
C THR A 145 0.07 -3.20 19.24
N VAL A 146 0.01 -4.33 18.57
CA VAL A 146 0.08 -4.42 17.10
C VAL A 146 -1.25 -4.96 16.60
N THR A 147 -1.84 -4.30 15.60
CA THR A 147 -3.08 -4.75 14.97
C THR A 147 -2.83 -5.19 13.53
N ILE A 148 -3.42 -6.31 13.14
CA ILE A 148 -3.27 -6.93 11.82
C ILE A 148 -4.64 -7.40 11.35
N ASP A 149 -5.03 -7.04 10.14
CA ASP A 149 -6.20 -7.61 9.47
C ASP A 149 -5.83 -8.99 8.88
N LEU A 150 -6.30 -10.05 9.51
CA LEU A 150 -6.03 -11.43 9.11
C LEU A 150 -6.64 -11.77 7.75
N ASN A 151 -7.69 -11.08 7.31
CA ASN A 151 -8.26 -11.32 5.98
C ASN A 151 -7.26 -11.02 4.87
N THR A 152 -6.28 -10.12 5.12
CA THR A 152 -5.18 -9.81 4.19
C THR A 152 -4.00 -10.78 4.31
N LYS A 153 -4.05 -11.70 5.27
CA LYS A 153 -2.97 -12.62 5.64
C LYS A 153 -3.31 -14.08 5.41
N ILE A 154 -4.38 -14.35 4.70
CA ILE A 154 -4.79 -15.71 4.32
C ILE A 154 -4.98 -15.81 2.81
N SER A 155 -4.75 -17.01 2.30
CA SER A 155 -5.18 -17.44 0.96
C SER A 155 -6.18 -18.57 1.12
N VAL A 156 -7.29 -18.49 0.42
CA VAL A 156 -8.42 -19.41 0.53
C VAL A 156 -8.76 -19.99 -0.84
N MET A 157 -9.07 -21.25 -0.88
CA MET A 157 -9.47 -21.92 -2.11
C MET A 157 -10.84 -22.59 -1.92
N PRO A 158 -11.72 -22.51 -2.93
CA PRO A 158 -11.61 -21.70 -4.14
C PRO A 158 -11.76 -20.19 -3.84
N GLU A 159 -11.21 -19.30 -4.67
CA GLU A 159 -11.22 -17.84 -4.43
C GLU A 159 -12.65 -17.25 -4.33
N ASN A 160 -13.63 -17.86 -4.95
CA ASN A 160 -15.04 -17.45 -4.96
C ASN A 160 -15.88 -18.11 -3.87
N TYR A 161 -15.26 -18.56 -2.78
CA TYR A 161 -15.98 -19.14 -1.64
C TYR A 161 -17.04 -18.19 -1.07
N SER A 162 -18.12 -18.73 -0.51
CA SER A 162 -19.19 -17.98 0.16
C SER A 162 -19.28 -18.28 1.66
N GLU A 163 -18.62 -19.31 2.12
CA GLU A 163 -18.56 -19.72 3.52
C GLU A 163 -17.76 -18.70 4.35
N LYS A 164 -18.17 -18.48 5.59
CA LYS A 164 -17.45 -17.58 6.51
C LYS A 164 -16.17 -18.23 7.05
N ILE A 165 -15.16 -17.40 7.30
CA ILE A 165 -13.98 -17.80 8.03
C ILE A 165 -14.08 -17.30 9.47
N VAL A 166 -13.77 -18.19 10.42
CA VAL A 166 -13.72 -17.91 11.84
C VAL A 166 -12.26 -17.91 12.29
N PHE A 167 -11.85 -16.81 12.91
CA PHE A 167 -10.51 -16.67 13.49
C PHE A 167 -10.59 -16.84 15.00
N THR A 168 -9.60 -17.53 15.57
CA THR A 168 -9.47 -17.71 17.02
C THR A 168 -8.01 -17.61 17.46
N SER A 169 -7.80 -17.26 18.72
CA SER A 169 -6.50 -17.29 19.38
C SER A 169 -6.52 -18.29 20.55
N SER A 170 -5.45 -19.02 20.71
CA SER A 170 -5.32 -19.97 21.85
C SER A 170 -4.96 -19.30 23.18
N ALA A 171 -4.47 -18.03 23.13
CA ALA A 171 -4.05 -17.26 24.30
C ALA A 171 -4.46 -15.79 24.17
N GLU A 172 -5.62 -15.44 24.73
CA GLU A 172 -6.19 -14.09 24.61
C GLU A 172 -5.43 -13.01 25.39
N ASP A 173 -4.65 -13.37 26.37
CA ASP A 173 -3.72 -12.49 27.08
C ASP A 173 -2.50 -12.09 26.24
N VAL A 174 -2.10 -12.93 25.28
CA VAL A 174 -1.05 -12.67 24.30
C VAL A 174 -1.60 -11.94 23.08
N ALA A 175 -2.65 -12.49 22.48
CA ALA A 175 -3.25 -11.95 21.27
C ALA A 175 -4.76 -12.25 21.21
N THR A 176 -5.58 -11.30 20.80
CA THR A 176 -7.02 -11.46 20.58
C THR A 176 -7.37 -11.28 19.12
N VAL A 177 -8.45 -11.95 18.68
CA VAL A 177 -9.01 -11.73 17.34
C VAL A 177 -10.47 -11.33 17.49
N ASP A 178 -10.88 -10.26 16.83
CA ASP A 178 -12.27 -9.83 16.84
C ASP A 178 -13.12 -10.54 15.78
N GLY A 179 -14.44 -10.35 15.83
CA GLY A 179 -15.37 -10.94 14.87
C GLY A 179 -15.25 -10.48 13.43
N LYS A 180 -14.37 -9.49 13.15
CA LYS A 180 -14.03 -9.01 11.79
C LYS A 180 -12.71 -9.58 11.29
N GLY A 181 -12.00 -10.37 12.10
CA GLY A 181 -10.70 -10.94 11.77
C GLY A 181 -9.53 -9.98 12.05
N VAL A 182 -9.71 -8.97 12.90
CA VAL A 182 -8.62 -8.11 13.33
C VAL A 182 -7.91 -8.74 14.51
N LEU A 183 -6.66 -9.17 14.30
CA LEU A 183 -5.74 -9.65 15.32
C LEU A 183 -5.16 -8.46 16.07
N THR A 184 -5.22 -8.48 17.40
CA THR A 184 -4.56 -7.52 18.30
C THR A 184 -3.58 -8.25 19.19
N ILE A 185 -2.28 -8.07 18.96
CA ILE A 185 -1.17 -8.60 19.76
C ILE A 185 -0.88 -7.60 20.88
N ARG A 186 -0.88 -8.05 22.14
CA ARG A 186 -0.79 -7.17 23.32
C ARG A 186 0.03 -7.68 24.50
N GLY A 187 0.29 -8.97 24.57
CA GLY A 187 1.00 -9.60 25.69
C GLY A 187 2.18 -10.42 25.23
N LYS A 188 3.11 -10.68 26.14
CA LYS A 188 4.25 -11.58 25.93
C LYS A 188 3.81 -13.03 26.09
N GLY A 189 4.37 -13.93 25.30
CA GLY A 189 4.03 -15.35 25.34
C GLY A 189 3.90 -15.95 23.94
N GLU A 190 3.23 -17.07 23.87
CA GLU A 190 2.98 -17.78 22.61
C GLU A 190 1.47 -17.96 22.43
N ALA A 191 1.01 -17.86 21.20
CA ALA A 191 -0.39 -18.08 20.84
C ALA A 191 -0.48 -18.74 19.46
N ASP A 192 -1.39 -19.68 19.32
CA ASP A 192 -1.77 -20.20 18.02
C ASP A 192 -2.96 -19.41 17.47
N ILE A 193 -2.79 -18.83 16.31
CA ILE A 193 -3.84 -18.13 15.57
C ILE A 193 -4.41 -19.11 14.55
N THR A 194 -5.67 -19.41 14.68
CA THR A 194 -6.37 -20.34 13.79
C THR A 194 -7.34 -19.60 12.89
N ALA A 195 -7.32 -19.90 11.60
CA ALA A 195 -8.34 -19.54 10.63
C ALA A 195 -9.06 -20.82 10.19
N ALA A 196 -10.35 -20.94 10.40
CA ALA A 196 -11.14 -22.14 10.08
C ALA A 196 -12.38 -21.78 9.27
N ALA A 197 -12.81 -22.68 8.39
CA ALA A 197 -14.10 -22.61 7.71
C ALA A 197 -15.23 -22.79 8.72
N ALA A 198 -16.27 -21.95 8.68
CA ALA A 198 -17.30 -21.91 9.70
C ALA A 198 -18.13 -23.20 9.76
N ASN A 199 -18.45 -23.79 8.59
CA ASN A 199 -19.27 -25.01 8.50
C ASN A 199 -18.39 -26.28 8.46
N HIS A 200 -17.08 -26.12 8.16
CA HIS A 200 -16.11 -27.21 8.03
C HIS A 200 -14.84 -26.91 8.86
N PRO A 201 -14.95 -26.95 10.20
CA PRO A 201 -13.87 -26.51 11.09
C PRO A 201 -12.60 -27.39 11.03
N GLU A 202 -12.67 -28.55 10.39
CA GLU A 202 -11.53 -29.40 10.07
C GLU A 202 -10.65 -28.76 8.97
N ILE A 203 -11.23 -27.91 8.12
CA ILE A 203 -10.51 -27.12 7.10
C ILE A 203 -10.04 -25.84 7.76
N LYS A 204 -8.79 -25.87 8.19
CA LYS A 204 -8.17 -24.77 8.95
C LYS A 204 -6.69 -24.60 8.67
N ALA A 205 -6.21 -23.39 8.89
CA ALA A 205 -4.80 -23.07 9.01
C ALA A 205 -4.49 -22.61 10.44
N VAL A 206 -3.29 -22.90 10.90
CA VAL A 206 -2.76 -22.43 12.19
C VAL A 206 -1.43 -21.74 11.95
N SER A 207 -1.26 -20.56 12.52
CA SER A 207 0.00 -19.84 12.58
C SER A 207 0.42 -19.70 14.04
N HIS A 208 1.64 -20.14 14.34
CA HIS A 208 2.21 -19.99 15.66
C HIS A 208 2.79 -18.59 15.81
N LEU A 209 2.41 -17.92 16.90
CA LEU A 209 2.80 -16.56 17.20
C LEU A 209 3.63 -16.56 18.48
N LYS A 210 4.85 -16.02 18.45
CA LYS A 210 5.71 -15.80 19.60
C LYS A 210 5.93 -14.31 19.83
N VAL A 211 5.56 -13.84 21.01
CA VAL A 211 5.68 -12.44 21.41
C VAL A 211 6.68 -12.31 22.56
N THR A 212 7.73 -11.54 22.33
CA THR A 212 8.76 -11.26 23.30
C THR A 212 8.81 -9.79 23.69
N ALA A 213 9.45 -9.48 24.82
CA ALA A 213 9.74 -8.08 25.13
C ALA A 213 10.74 -7.51 24.13
N LEU A 214 10.52 -6.27 23.75
CA LEU A 214 11.55 -5.53 23.06
C LEU A 214 12.63 -5.12 24.07
N GLU A 215 13.80 -5.75 23.96
CA GLU A 215 14.95 -5.42 24.76
C GLU A 215 15.74 -4.27 24.15
N GLU A 216 16.52 -3.56 25.00
CA GLU A 216 17.44 -2.54 24.53
C GLU A 216 18.41 -3.15 23.51
N THR A 217 18.47 -2.58 22.32
CA THR A 217 19.20 -3.14 21.18
C THR A 217 19.76 -2.05 20.29
N GLU A 218 21.03 -2.19 19.92
CA GLU A 218 21.58 -1.55 18.75
C GLU A 218 21.65 -2.61 17.64
N TRP A 219 20.96 -2.32 16.52
CA TRP A 219 20.75 -3.33 15.49
C TRP A 219 22.03 -3.62 14.68
N ASP A 220 22.23 -4.89 14.34
CA ASP A 220 23.27 -5.27 13.37
C ASP A 220 22.93 -4.72 12.00
N ARG A 221 23.82 -3.90 11.47
CA ARG A 221 23.67 -3.20 10.20
C ARG A 221 24.48 -3.81 9.05
N SER A 222 25.14 -4.94 9.27
CA SER A 222 26.05 -5.58 8.31
C SER A 222 25.39 -5.95 6.97
N SER A 223 24.08 -6.20 6.99
CA SER A 223 23.28 -6.53 5.79
C SER A 223 22.57 -5.31 5.18
N TRP A 224 22.63 -4.15 5.84
CA TRP A 224 21.88 -2.98 5.40
C TRP A 224 22.47 -2.36 4.14
N THR A 225 21.60 -1.68 3.40
CA THR A 225 22.00 -0.90 2.23
C THR A 225 21.43 0.50 2.36
N MET A 226 21.98 1.43 1.59
CA MET A 226 21.44 2.79 1.57
C MET A 226 21.50 3.40 0.18
N THR A 227 20.65 4.40 -0.01
CA THR A 227 20.63 5.29 -1.17
C THR A 227 20.79 6.73 -0.69
N CYS A 228 21.28 7.62 -1.54
CA CYS A 228 21.42 9.03 -1.26
C CYS A 228 20.91 9.86 -2.45
N SER A 229 20.34 11.04 -2.17
CA SER A 229 19.86 11.97 -3.19
C SER A 229 20.99 12.62 -4.02
N GLN A 230 22.24 12.47 -3.58
CA GLN A 230 23.43 12.90 -4.32
C GLN A 230 24.58 11.92 -4.11
N ASP A 231 25.52 11.90 -5.04
CA ASP A 231 26.70 11.04 -4.94
C ASP A 231 27.62 11.49 -3.78
N PRO A 232 28.27 10.54 -3.10
CA PRO A 232 29.31 10.85 -2.15
C PRO A 232 30.44 11.67 -2.81
N LEU A 233 31.09 12.50 -2.02
CA LEU A 233 32.27 13.23 -2.50
C LEU A 233 33.35 12.25 -2.99
N PRO A 234 34.10 12.60 -4.03
CA PRO A 234 35.22 11.78 -4.50
C PRO A 234 36.26 11.59 -3.39
N ASN A 235 36.95 10.46 -3.44
CA ASN A 235 38.05 10.17 -2.50
C ASN A 235 39.13 11.25 -2.55
N THR A 236 39.16 12.06 -1.52
CA THR A 236 40.15 13.14 -1.39
C THR A 236 40.78 13.12 0.00
N GLY A 237 42.08 13.34 0.08
CA GLY A 237 42.79 13.46 1.36
C GLY A 237 42.86 12.15 2.16
N GLY A 238 42.96 11.00 1.49
CA GLY A 238 43.15 9.69 2.14
C GLY A 238 41.87 9.06 2.75
N ARG A 239 40.69 9.57 2.37
CA ARG A 239 39.40 9.00 2.82
C ARG A 239 38.80 8.15 1.74
N ASN A 240 38.38 6.95 2.11
CA ASN A 240 37.55 6.09 1.26
C ASN A 240 36.09 6.47 1.44
N ASN A 241 35.59 7.36 0.60
CA ASN A 241 34.18 7.72 0.60
C ASN A 241 33.41 6.65 -0.17
N SER A 242 32.41 6.10 0.46
CA SER A 242 31.49 5.20 -0.20
C SER A 242 30.06 5.48 0.26
N LEU A 243 29.09 5.06 -0.55
CA LEU A 243 27.67 5.23 -0.22
C LEU A 243 27.31 4.51 1.09
N THR A 244 27.90 3.34 1.33
CA THR A 244 27.63 2.49 2.50
C THR A 244 28.67 2.64 3.62
N ALA A 245 29.60 3.56 3.51
CA ALA A 245 30.72 3.71 4.46
C ALA A 245 30.27 3.85 5.92
N MET A 246 29.14 4.50 6.15
CA MET A 246 28.64 4.67 7.53
C MET A 246 27.91 3.44 8.11
N LEU A 247 27.82 2.35 7.35
CA LEU A 247 27.16 1.11 7.76
C LEU A 247 28.11 -0.08 7.81
N ASP A 248 29.39 0.08 7.41
CA ASP A 248 30.31 -1.03 7.15
C ASP A 248 31.04 -1.54 8.41
N GLY A 249 30.85 -0.88 9.55
CA GLY A 249 31.48 -1.27 10.82
C GLY A 249 33.01 -1.05 10.85
N LYS A 250 33.55 -0.20 9.99
CA LYS A 250 34.98 0.08 9.87
C LYS A 250 35.30 1.53 10.22
N PRO A 251 35.13 1.95 11.48
CA PRO A 251 35.45 3.30 11.89
C PRO A 251 36.93 3.61 11.64
N ILE A 252 37.24 4.83 11.33
CA ILE A 252 38.63 5.30 11.21
C ILE A 252 39.25 5.28 12.60
N VAL A 253 40.25 4.42 12.81
CA VAL A 253 40.80 4.16 14.15
C VAL A 253 41.93 5.12 14.53
N ASN A 254 42.63 5.69 13.54
CA ASN A 254 43.77 6.58 13.78
C ASN A 254 43.84 7.71 12.76
N ARG A 255 43.73 8.93 13.22
CA ARG A 255 43.98 10.10 12.44
C ARG A 255 45.12 10.88 13.05
N LEU A 256 46.34 10.44 12.76
CA LEU A 256 47.56 11.07 13.19
C LEU A 256 48.10 11.97 12.07
N GLY A 257 47.83 13.27 12.14
CA GLY A 257 48.47 14.28 11.28
C GLY A 257 48.00 14.30 9.82
N LYS A 258 48.29 15.41 9.13
CA LYS A 258 47.83 15.68 7.74
C LYS A 258 48.47 14.80 6.66
N ASN A 259 49.49 14.01 6.98
CA ASN A 259 50.30 13.25 6.02
C ASN A 259 50.48 11.77 6.43
N ASP A 260 49.66 11.26 7.26
CA ASP A 260 49.78 9.91 7.80
C ASP A 260 48.90 8.93 7.03
N ASP A 261 49.47 7.79 6.63
CA ASP A 261 48.77 6.69 5.96
C ASP A 261 47.59 6.10 6.78
N ALA A 262 47.48 6.50 8.03
CA ALA A 262 46.39 6.16 8.93
C ALA A 262 45.02 6.71 8.46
N HIS A 263 44.98 7.67 7.55
CA HIS A 263 43.73 8.13 6.91
C HIS A 263 43.09 7.09 6.00
N THR A 264 43.81 6.01 5.70
CA THR A 264 43.35 4.97 4.78
C THR A 264 42.67 3.77 5.48
N ASN A 265 42.68 3.73 6.82
CA ASN A 265 42.26 2.55 7.58
C ASN A 265 40.76 2.50 7.92
N GLY A 266 39.97 3.38 7.38
CA GLY A 266 38.52 3.37 7.57
C GLY A 266 37.80 4.06 6.43
N THR A 267 36.49 3.98 6.44
CA THR A 267 35.61 4.55 5.44
C THR A 267 34.72 5.63 6.08
N ALA A 268 34.28 6.58 5.28
CA ALA A 268 33.32 7.58 5.71
C ALA A 268 32.33 7.88 4.59
N PHE A 269 31.10 8.16 4.95
CA PHE A 269 30.13 8.75 4.07
C PHE A 269 30.28 10.28 4.12
N CYS A 270 30.66 10.88 3.01
CA CYS A 270 30.84 12.33 2.90
C CYS A 270 29.98 12.87 1.77
N ILE A 271 29.18 13.88 2.08
CA ILE A 271 28.40 14.65 1.10
C ILE A 271 28.61 16.14 1.31
N ASP A 272 28.55 16.93 0.24
CA ASP A 272 28.51 18.38 0.37
C ASP A 272 27.13 18.85 0.80
N VAL A 273 27.12 19.82 1.67
CA VAL A 273 25.91 20.53 2.09
C VAL A 273 25.89 21.94 1.49
N PRO A 274 24.72 22.55 1.28
CA PRO A 274 24.61 23.87 0.67
C PRO A 274 25.50 24.92 1.32
N GLY A 275 26.07 25.79 0.49
CA GLY A 275 27.02 26.80 0.92
C GLY A 275 28.47 26.50 0.57
N ARG A 276 28.79 25.29 0.10
CA ARG A 276 30.11 24.94 -0.41
C ARG A 276 30.20 25.11 -1.93
N ASN A 277 31.44 25.29 -2.44
CA ASN A 277 31.70 25.55 -3.87
C ASN A 277 31.24 24.43 -4.81
N SER A 278 31.16 23.20 -4.35
CA SER A 278 30.67 22.04 -5.12
C SER A 278 29.18 22.11 -5.44
N LEU A 279 28.40 22.85 -4.65
CA LEU A 279 26.99 23.16 -4.96
C LEU A 279 26.88 24.56 -5.59
N SER A 280 27.77 24.87 -6.53
CA SER A 280 27.93 26.19 -7.16
C SER A 280 26.67 26.74 -7.87
N GLY A 281 25.70 25.88 -8.18
CA GLY A 281 24.41 26.29 -8.73
C GLY A 281 23.48 26.99 -7.73
N LEU A 282 23.72 26.82 -6.42
CA LEU A 282 22.89 27.39 -5.36
C LEU A 282 23.51 28.73 -4.90
N LYS A 283 22.99 29.83 -5.45
CA LYS A 283 23.59 31.17 -5.26
C LYS A 283 22.95 31.95 -4.11
N THR A 284 21.67 31.77 -3.85
CA THR A 284 20.95 32.50 -2.81
C THR A 284 20.71 31.64 -1.57
N ASP A 285 20.49 32.26 -0.41
CA ASP A 285 20.15 31.57 0.81
C ASP A 285 18.79 30.85 0.70
N GLU A 286 17.85 31.39 -0.09
CA GLU A 286 16.58 30.73 -0.40
C GLU A 286 16.80 29.42 -1.17
N GLN A 287 17.64 29.44 -2.21
CA GLN A 287 17.99 28.22 -2.95
C GLN A 287 18.70 27.19 -2.07
N LYS A 288 19.61 27.61 -1.20
CA LYS A 288 20.30 26.73 -0.26
C LYS A 288 19.34 26.15 0.78
N ASN A 289 18.41 26.96 1.27
CA ASN A 289 17.39 26.53 2.24
C ASN A 289 16.35 25.57 1.64
N SER A 290 16.04 25.71 0.35
CA SER A 290 15.10 24.82 -0.33
C SER A 290 15.76 23.53 -0.86
N HIS A 291 17.09 23.51 -0.97
CA HIS A 291 17.82 22.32 -1.44
C HIS A 291 17.72 21.18 -0.43
N GLU A 292 17.23 20.06 -0.89
CA GLU A 292 17.04 18.86 -0.10
C GLU A 292 18.17 17.87 -0.35
N ILE A 293 18.77 17.38 0.72
CA ILE A 293 19.69 16.25 0.70
C ILE A 293 19.13 15.20 1.62
N SER A 294 19.04 13.98 1.14
CA SER A 294 18.56 12.87 1.95
C SER A 294 19.33 11.59 1.67
N PHE A 295 19.41 10.75 2.70
CA PHE A 295 19.81 9.37 2.54
C PHE A 295 18.74 8.46 3.13
N THR A 296 18.56 7.30 2.52
CA THR A 296 17.60 6.29 2.96
C THR A 296 18.32 5.00 3.26
N ILE A 297 18.14 4.48 4.47
CA ILE A 297 18.67 3.19 4.92
C ILE A 297 17.59 2.13 4.72
N ASP A 298 17.92 1.05 4.02
CA ASP A 298 17.12 -0.18 3.94
C ASP A 298 17.68 -1.18 4.96
N MET A 299 16.96 -1.39 6.05
CA MET A 299 17.33 -2.30 7.13
C MET A 299 17.02 -3.77 6.81
N LYS A 300 16.48 -4.06 5.60
CA LYS A 300 16.07 -5.38 5.09
C LYS A 300 14.82 -5.96 5.77
N GLU A 301 14.54 -5.56 6.97
CA GLU A 301 13.35 -5.94 7.74
C GLU A 301 12.80 -4.75 8.51
N SER A 302 11.56 -4.85 8.97
CA SER A 302 10.91 -3.81 9.77
C SER A 302 11.41 -3.90 11.21
N LEU A 303 12.27 -2.97 11.62
CA LEU A 303 12.90 -2.96 12.94
C LEU A 303 12.34 -1.83 13.82
N PRO A 304 12.15 -2.08 15.13
CA PRO A 304 11.78 -1.05 16.09
C PRO A 304 12.99 -0.14 16.39
N VAL A 305 12.78 1.17 16.19
CA VAL A 305 13.82 2.20 16.38
C VAL A 305 13.23 3.38 17.13
N ASN A 306 13.93 3.87 18.17
CA ASN A 306 13.62 5.14 18.82
C ASN A 306 14.85 6.01 19.05
N TYR A 307 16.02 5.62 18.56
CA TYR A 307 17.20 6.47 18.55
C TYR A 307 18.13 6.15 17.39
N PHE A 308 18.96 7.13 17.09
CA PHE A 308 20.17 6.94 16.31
C PHE A 308 21.37 7.54 17.06
N ARG A 309 22.59 7.15 16.70
CA ARG A 309 23.83 7.80 17.10
C ARG A 309 24.81 7.79 15.95
N ILE A 310 25.73 8.73 15.98
CA ILE A 310 26.69 8.95 14.90
C ILE A 310 28.09 8.93 15.51
N SER A 311 29.01 8.22 14.85
CA SER A 311 30.43 8.22 15.16
C SER A 311 31.21 8.92 14.07
N ASN A 312 32.21 9.67 14.47
CA ASN A 312 33.14 10.34 13.56
C ASN A 312 34.48 10.62 14.23
N ILE A 313 35.53 10.77 13.42
CA ILE A 313 36.82 11.25 13.88
C ILE A 313 36.98 12.74 13.57
N SER A 314 37.39 13.50 14.56
CA SER A 314 37.71 14.90 14.41
C SER A 314 39.24 15.10 14.40
N ASP A 315 39.70 16.06 13.62
CA ASP A 315 41.10 16.52 13.61
C ASP A 315 41.45 17.39 14.82
N ASN A 316 40.41 17.88 15.50
CA ASN A 316 40.54 18.85 16.56
C ASN A 316 39.76 18.37 17.77
N LYS A 317 40.35 18.46 18.96
CA LYS A 317 39.71 18.14 20.23
C LYS A 317 38.42 18.94 20.50
N ASP A 318 38.27 20.10 19.86
CA ASP A 318 37.15 21.01 20.05
C ASP A 318 36.11 20.93 18.94
N ASP A 319 36.32 20.07 17.92
CA ASP A 319 35.37 19.89 16.84
C ASP A 319 34.13 19.10 17.28
N VAL A 320 33.06 19.36 16.58
CA VAL A 320 31.82 18.58 16.74
C VAL A 320 31.94 17.21 16.06
N VAL A 321 31.18 16.24 16.55
CA VAL A 321 31.17 14.86 16.02
C VAL A 321 30.80 14.88 14.53
N VAL A 322 29.72 15.55 14.17
CA VAL A 322 29.25 15.70 12.80
C VAL A 322 29.19 17.17 12.41
N ARG A 323 29.41 17.46 11.14
CA ARG A 323 29.43 18.83 10.62
C ARG A 323 28.09 19.32 10.13
N PHE A 324 27.00 18.87 10.78
CA PHE A 324 25.64 19.36 10.58
C PHE A 324 24.88 19.31 11.91
N ARG A 325 23.78 20.05 11.99
CA ARG A 325 23.08 20.28 13.26
C ARG A 325 21.96 19.31 13.53
N GLY A 326 21.31 18.83 12.50
CA GLY A 326 20.12 18.05 12.63
C GLY A 326 19.53 17.60 11.31
N PHE A 327 18.37 17.00 11.41
CA PHE A 327 17.56 16.61 10.26
C PHE A 327 16.28 17.44 10.20
N THR A 328 15.94 17.94 9.02
CA THR A 328 14.65 18.62 8.81
C THR A 328 13.48 17.67 8.90
N GLU A 329 13.71 16.41 8.52
CA GLU A 329 12.71 15.35 8.60
C GLU A 329 13.39 14.00 8.72
N ILE A 330 12.82 13.12 9.55
CA ILE A 330 13.06 11.68 9.52
C ILE A 330 11.72 11.02 9.23
N SER A 331 11.67 10.16 8.24
CA SER A 331 10.45 9.46 7.82
C SER A 331 10.72 7.97 7.59
N GLY A 332 9.69 7.15 7.77
CA GLY A 332 9.76 5.69 7.67
C GLY A 332 8.83 5.13 6.62
N SER A 333 9.20 4.00 6.04
CA SER A 333 8.43 3.28 5.03
C SER A 333 8.65 1.77 5.14
N ASN A 334 7.65 0.96 4.76
CA ASN A 334 7.79 -0.49 4.63
C ASN A 334 7.90 -0.95 3.16
N ASP A 335 7.49 -0.12 2.21
CA ASP A 335 7.54 -0.40 0.76
C ASP A 335 8.70 0.34 0.05
N GLY A 336 9.31 1.34 0.70
CA GLY A 336 10.36 2.17 0.12
C GLY A 336 9.84 3.29 -0.79
N GLU A 337 8.54 3.41 -0.95
CA GLU A 337 7.87 4.39 -1.83
C GLU A 337 7.05 5.40 -1.03
N THR A 338 6.21 4.93 -0.12
CA THR A 338 5.34 5.76 0.72
C THR A 338 5.97 5.96 2.09
N PHE A 339 6.36 7.20 2.39
CA PHE A 339 7.01 7.55 3.64
C PHE A 339 6.08 8.28 4.60
N THR A 340 6.09 7.86 5.87
CA THR A 340 5.38 8.52 6.98
C THR A 340 6.37 9.29 7.83
N VAL A 341 6.07 10.54 8.14
CA VAL A 341 6.92 11.39 8.97
C VAL A 341 6.96 10.86 10.41
N ILE A 342 8.17 10.70 10.94
CA ILE A 342 8.45 10.27 12.32
C ILE A 342 8.73 11.50 13.19
N VAL A 343 9.64 12.37 12.73
CA VAL A 343 10.01 13.61 13.42
C VAL A 343 10.40 14.69 12.41
N GLN A 344 10.10 15.95 12.74
CA GLN A 344 10.49 17.11 11.95
C GLN A 344 11.35 18.08 12.77
N ASN A 345 12.25 18.78 12.09
CA ASN A 345 13.10 19.84 12.65
C ASN A 345 13.90 19.38 13.89
N LEU A 346 14.45 18.15 13.81
CA LEU A 346 15.27 17.60 14.88
C LEU A 346 16.65 18.28 14.92
N ASP A 347 16.91 19.06 15.95
CA ASP A 347 18.23 19.64 16.24
C ASP A 347 18.91 18.82 17.33
N PHE A 348 20.12 18.35 17.07
CA PHE A 348 20.92 17.58 18.03
C PHE A 348 22.28 18.21 18.30
N THR A 349 22.38 19.53 18.17
CA THR A 349 23.60 20.28 18.42
C THR A 349 24.17 20.03 19.84
N ASP A 350 23.29 19.90 20.83
CA ASP A 350 23.63 19.67 22.24
C ASP A 350 24.07 18.23 22.54
N LYS A 351 23.82 17.29 21.63
CA LYS A 351 24.18 15.87 21.76
C LYS A 351 25.54 15.51 21.16
N GLN A 352 26.24 16.51 20.66
CA GLN A 352 27.56 16.29 20.03
C GLN A 352 28.71 16.33 21.06
N ASN A 353 29.91 15.97 20.62
CA ASN A 353 31.14 15.98 21.42
C ASN A 353 31.22 14.97 22.58
N VAL A 354 30.48 13.88 22.51
CA VAL A 354 30.64 12.78 23.47
C VAL A 354 31.97 12.04 23.19
N LYS A 355 32.92 12.11 24.12
CA LYS A 355 34.21 11.45 23.99
C LYS A 355 34.06 9.98 24.34
N VAL A 356 34.39 9.09 23.39
CA VAL A 356 34.22 7.63 23.54
C VAL A 356 35.47 6.93 24.06
N SER A 357 36.67 7.46 23.80
CA SER A 357 37.90 6.82 24.23
C SER A 357 38.95 7.77 24.81
N ASN A 358 39.83 7.23 25.69
CA ASN A 358 40.97 7.95 26.25
C ASN A 358 42.24 7.84 25.41
N THR A 359 42.18 7.24 24.22
CA THR A 359 43.31 7.17 23.30
C THR A 359 43.58 8.54 22.69
N PRO A 360 44.79 8.80 22.17
CA PRO A 360 45.11 10.07 21.51
C PRO A 360 44.32 10.34 20.22
N THR A 361 43.51 9.38 19.78
CA THR A 361 42.57 9.51 18.68
C THR A 361 41.33 10.25 19.14
N TYR A 362 40.92 11.24 18.37
CA TYR A 362 39.71 12.01 18.63
C TYR A 362 38.46 11.29 18.08
N ASN A 363 38.32 10.02 18.47
CA ASN A 363 37.10 9.28 18.17
C ASN A 363 35.96 9.79 19.04
N ARG A 364 34.92 10.27 18.43
CA ARG A 364 33.77 10.90 19.09
C ARG A 364 32.47 10.31 18.57
N GLU A 365 31.54 10.24 19.46
CA GLU A 365 30.17 9.85 19.16
C GLU A 365 29.21 10.92 19.62
N THR A 366 28.06 11.01 18.97
CA THR A 366 26.89 11.65 19.59
C THR A 366 26.42 10.76 20.74
N GLY A 367 25.70 11.31 21.71
CA GLY A 367 24.83 10.50 22.55
C GLY A 367 23.76 9.80 21.70
N LYS A 368 22.96 8.96 22.32
CA LYS A 368 21.73 8.47 21.70
C LYS A 368 20.81 9.67 21.44
N ILE A 369 20.48 9.91 20.18
CA ILE A 369 19.59 10.98 19.75
C ILE A 369 18.20 10.38 19.59
N GLY A 370 17.28 10.72 20.50
CA GLY A 370 15.93 10.18 20.51
C GLY A 370 15.12 10.64 19.31
N ILE A 371 14.34 9.74 18.78
CA ILE A 371 13.30 9.97 17.78
C ILE A 371 12.01 9.29 18.24
N LYS A 372 10.89 9.69 17.70
CA LYS A 372 9.61 9.03 17.98
C LYS A 372 9.75 7.53 17.64
N PHE A 373 9.28 6.67 18.56
CA PHE A 373 9.28 5.22 18.33
C PHE A 373 8.60 4.90 17.00
N SER A 374 9.26 4.09 16.20
CA SER A 374 8.78 3.68 14.89
C SER A 374 9.23 2.26 14.57
N GLN A 375 8.49 1.60 13.68
CA GLN A 375 8.82 0.26 13.20
C GLN A 375 8.64 0.23 11.69
N TYR A 376 9.75 0.43 10.97
CA TYR A 376 9.80 0.48 9.51
C TYR A 376 10.99 -0.31 8.99
N ARG A 377 10.93 -0.71 7.72
CA ARG A 377 12.06 -1.29 7.01
C ARG A 377 13.01 -0.22 6.47
N TYR A 378 12.45 0.89 5.99
CA TYR A 378 13.22 2.00 5.42
C TYR A 378 13.12 3.22 6.33
N LEU A 379 14.26 3.84 6.62
CA LEU A 379 14.31 5.13 7.30
C LEU A 379 15.03 6.14 6.40
N LYS A 380 14.36 7.25 6.13
CA LYS A 380 14.87 8.37 5.33
C LYS A 380 15.21 9.54 6.24
N PHE A 381 16.42 10.02 6.12
CA PHE A 381 16.97 11.15 6.86
C PHE A 381 17.18 12.31 5.91
N MET A 382 16.48 13.41 6.11
CA MET A 382 16.46 14.58 5.24
C MET A 382 17.10 15.78 5.90
N MET A 383 17.96 16.48 5.16
CA MET A 383 18.54 17.75 5.52
C MET A 383 18.06 18.81 4.53
N ARG A 384 17.40 19.85 5.04
CA ARG A 384 16.94 20.98 4.24
C ARG A 384 17.12 22.25 5.03
N GLY A 385 17.56 23.31 4.38
CA GLY A 385 17.74 24.58 5.03
C GLY A 385 19.09 24.73 5.76
N LEU A 386 19.61 25.93 5.81
CA LEU A 386 20.91 26.25 6.43
C LEU A 386 20.94 25.99 7.93
N SER A 387 19.80 25.91 8.59
CA SER A 387 19.69 25.62 10.03
C SER A 387 20.01 24.16 10.38
N CYS A 388 19.87 23.27 9.42
CA CYS A 388 20.02 21.84 9.65
C CYS A 388 21.36 21.26 9.25
N TYR A 389 22.17 21.98 8.48
CA TYR A 389 23.47 21.50 8.05
C TYR A 389 24.52 22.62 8.02
N GLY A 390 25.78 22.23 7.86
CA GLY A 390 26.92 23.06 7.98
C GLY A 390 27.55 22.95 9.37
N PRO A 391 28.82 23.33 9.51
CA PRO A 391 29.49 23.34 10.80
C PRO A 391 28.81 24.32 11.75
N LEU A 392 28.82 24.01 13.03
CA LEU A 392 28.31 24.92 14.07
C LEU A 392 28.97 26.31 13.94
N GLY A 393 28.15 27.34 13.77
CA GLY A 393 28.58 28.73 13.62
C GLY A 393 29.16 29.10 12.24
N LYS A 394 29.12 28.20 11.24
CA LYS A 394 29.52 28.46 9.86
C LYS A 394 28.45 27.96 8.89
N THR A 395 28.30 28.70 7.79
CA THR A 395 27.39 28.31 6.72
C THR A 395 28.10 27.40 5.71
N GLY A 396 27.54 26.24 5.48
CA GLY A 396 28.02 25.27 4.50
C GLY A 396 29.25 24.46 4.93
N GLY A 397 29.43 23.35 4.30
CA GLY A 397 30.53 22.43 4.59
C GLY A 397 30.30 21.05 3.99
N THR A 398 30.94 20.07 4.59
CA THR A 398 30.80 18.66 4.25
C THR A 398 30.15 17.97 5.42
N ALA A 399 29.02 17.29 5.20
CA ALA A 399 28.51 16.33 6.15
C ALA A 399 29.37 15.06 6.03
N GLN A 400 29.93 14.62 7.14
CA GLN A 400 30.77 13.44 7.23
C GLN A 400 30.26 12.56 8.34
N ILE A 401 29.98 11.31 8.03
CA ILE A 401 29.53 10.27 8.97
C ILE A 401 30.41 9.06 8.75
N GLU A 402 31.10 8.62 9.79
CA GLU A 402 31.91 7.41 9.73
C GLU A 402 31.08 6.19 10.03
N GLU A 403 30.27 6.27 11.10
CA GLU A 403 29.39 5.20 11.49
C GLU A 403 28.01 5.76 11.90
N PHE A 404 26.98 5.10 11.47
CA PHE A 404 25.59 5.45 11.80
C PHE A 404 24.90 4.24 12.42
N TYR A 405 24.40 4.42 13.61
CA TYR A 405 23.78 3.36 14.39
C TYR A 405 22.29 3.68 14.58
N LEU A 406 21.47 2.63 14.53
CA LEU A 406 20.06 2.67 14.84
C LEU A 406 19.75 1.66 15.92
N GLY A 407 18.86 2.00 16.83
CA GLY A 407 18.49 1.09 17.90
C GLY A 407 17.23 1.47 18.64
N TYR A 408 16.94 0.63 19.60
CA TYR A 408 15.91 0.84 20.59
C TYR A 408 16.53 0.96 21.99
N SER A 409 16.13 1.94 22.77
CA SER A 409 16.53 2.12 24.17
C SER A 409 15.32 2.48 25.04
N LYS A 410 15.21 1.81 26.19
CA LYS A 410 14.15 2.08 27.19
C LYS A 410 14.32 3.44 27.86
N ASP A 411 15.55 3.97 27.87
CA ASP A 411 15.89 5.24 28.54
C ASP A 411 15.58 6.48 27.68
N ILE A 412 15.17 6.26 26.45
CA ILE A 412 14.76 7.36 25.58
C ILE A 412 13.25 7.51 25.69
N ASP A 413 12.84 8.56 26.39
CA ASP A 413 11.45 8.98 26.44
C ASP A 413 10.91 9.14 25.01
N ASN A 414 9.70 8.64 24.78
CA ASN A 414 9.05 8.81 23.49
C ASN A 414 8.96 10.32 23.19
N VAL A 415 9.81 10.76 22.28
CA VAL A 415 9.73 12.12 21.73
C VAL A 415 8.41 12.22 21.00
N GLU A 416 7.50 13.10 21.49
CA GLU A 416 6.18 13.34 20.89
C GLU A 416 6.27 13.99 19.48
#